data_ff6b84022ef5b466a24155f317b6ead5
#
_entry.id   ff6b84022ef5b466a24155f317b6ead5
#
_cell.length_a   1.000
_cell.length_b   1.000
_cell.length_c   1.000
_cell.angle_alpha   90.00
_cell.angle_beta   90.00
_cell.angle_gamma   90.00
#
_symmetry.space_group_name_H-M   'P 1'
#
loop_
_entity.id
_entity.type
_entity.pdbx_description
1 polymer ?
#
loop_
_entity_poly.entity_id
_entity_poly.type
_entity_poly.pdbx_seq_one_letter_code
_entity_poly.pdbx_strand_id
1 'polypeptide(L)'
;MPPELHVDLSRLDLGHVLADRAAIRKHNPQRYEMEQLDAIVYFDPAAGVIAGYKDVRYDEFWVPGHMPDYPLLPGVLMCEASAQLCGYFCAAQDLVKGDFLGFGGMENVRFRSQVRPGDRLVIVGKLVKFHRRQILFNVQGFVGETMVFHADILGMPISRQQEA
;
A
#
# COMPACT_ATOMS: atom_id res chain seq x y z
N MET A 1 -16.59 -7.19 -14.26
CA MET A 1 -15.78 -6.11 -14.87
C MET A 1 -14.76 -5.62 -13.85
N PRO A 2 -13.56 -5.25 -14.27
CA PRO A 2 -12.63 -4.58 -13.36
C PRO A 2 -13.20 -3.22 -12.94
N PRO A 3 -12.87 -2.73 -11.74
CA PRO A 3 -13.30 -1.41 -11.28
C PRO A 3 -12.68 -0.28 -12.14
N GLU A 4 -13.32 0.86 -12.14
CA GLU A 4 -12.79 2.07 -12.78
C GLU A 4 -11.43 2.46 -12.18
N LEU A 5 -10.51 2.89 -13.03
CA LEU A 5 -9.17 3.29 -12.60
C LEU A 5 -9.20 4.61 -11.82
N HIS A 6 -8.49 4.68 -10.70
CA HIS A 6 -8.36 5.91 -9.90
C HIS A 6 -7.44 6.94 -10.56
N VAL A 7 -6.51 6.47 -11.37
CA VAL A 7 -5.59 7.31 -12.15
C VAL A 7 -5.27 6.60 -13.45
N ASP A 8 -5.08 7.36 -14.50
CA ASP A 8 -4.51 6.83 -15.74
C ASP A 8 -3.04 6.43 -15.47
N LEU A 9 -2.74 5.12 -15.61
CA LEU A 9 -1.41 4.58 -15.31
C LEU A 9 -0.31 5.23 -16.17
N SER A 10 -0.64 5.69 -17.38
CA SER A 10 0.31 6.41 -18.24
C SER A 10 0.79 7.74 -17.66
N ARG A 11 0.06 8.30 -16.71
CA ARG A 11 0.41 9.53 -16.00
C ARG A 11 1.35 9.31 -14.81
N LEU A 12 1.60 8.05 -14.45
CA LEU A 12 2.53 7.72 -13.37
C LEU A 12 3.94 7.65 -13.91
N ASP A 13 4.81 8.55 -13.45
CA ASP A 13 6.24 8.48 -13.73
C ASP A 13 6.93 7.64 -12.63
N LEU A 14 7.10 6.35 -12.89
CA LEU A 14 7.73 5.42 -11.95
C LEU A 14 9.23 5.69 -11.74
N GLY A 15 9.85 6.46 -12.62
CA GLY A 15 11.25 6.91 -12.50
C GLY A 15 11.40 8.15 -11.60
N HIS A 16 10.30 8.87 -11.32
CA HIS A 16 10.30 10.06 -10.47
C HIS A 16 9.83 9.71 -9.07
N VAL A 17 10.77 9.40 -8.17
CA VAL A 17 10.50 9.03 -6.79
C VAL A 17 10.30 10.28 -5.94
N LEU A 18 9.09 10.45 -5.40
CA LEU A 18 8.75 11.52 -4.47
C LEU A 18 9.21 11.22 -3.04
N ALA A 19 9.13 9.95 -2.64
CA ALA A 19 9.62 9.47 -1.36
C ALA A 19 10.19 8.06 -1.53
N ASP A 20 11.44 7.89 -1.14
CA ASP A 20 12.12 6.61 -1.03
C ASP A 20 11.83 5.93 0.32
N ARG A 21 12.40 4.75 0.57
CA ARG A 21 12.23 4.06 1.85
C ARG A 21 12.61 4.90 3.05
N ALA A 22 13.69 5.68 2.97
CA ALA A 22 14.14 6.54 4.07
C ALA A 22 13.12 7.64 4.37
N ALA A 23 12.52 8.22 3.34
CA ALA A 23 11.46 9.21 3.50
C ALA A 23 10.16 8.59 4.02
N ILE A 24 9.80 7.39 3.52
CA ILE A 24 8.62 6.66 3.99
C ILE A 24 8.75 6.32 5.48
N ARG A 25 9.92 5.92 5.97
CA ARG A 25 10.17 5.63 7.39
C ARG A 25 9.91 6.81 8.33
N LYS A 26 9.98 8.03 7.84
CA LYS A 26 9.67 9.22 8.66
C LYS A 26 8.19 9.31 9.03
N HIS A 27 7.34 8.64 8.28
CA HIS A 27 5.89 8.67 8.47
C HIS A 27 5.32 7.30 8.88
N ASN A 28 5.90 6.22 8.38
CA ASN A 28 5.40 4.86 8.59
C ASN A 28 6.19 4.15 9.71
N PRO A 29 5.51 3.45 10.64
CA PRO A 29 6.17 2.78 11.76
C PRO A 29 6.78 1.42 11.42
N GLN A 30 6.40 0.79 10.31
CA GLN A 30 6.90 -0.53 9.92
C GLN A 30 8.41 -0.52 9.71
N ARG A 31 9.07 -1.63 10.07
CA ARG A 31 10.52 -1.80 9.96
C ARG A 31 10.88 -3.22 9.50
N TYR A 32 12.11 -3.38 9.04
CA TYR A 32 12.70 -4.66 8.65
C TYR A 32 11.88 -5.33 7.52
N GLU A 33 11.62 -6.61 7.63
CA GLU A 33 10.86 -7.40 6.66
C GLU A 33 9.39 -6.97 6.50
N MET A 34 8.86 -6.18 7.43
CA MET A 34 7.52 -5.61 7.32
C MET A 34 7.46 -4.32 6.51
N GLU A 35 8.58 -3.78 6.08
CA GLU A 35 8.59 -2.68 5.10
C GLU A 35 8.24 -3.22 3.72
N GLN A 36 7.01 -3.03 3.30
CA GLN A 36 6.46 -3.60 2.07
C GLN A 36 6.30 -2.58 0.93
N LEU A 37 6.74 -1.34 1.14
CA LEU A 37 6.63 -0.26 0.18
C LEU A 37 8.01 0.33 -0.10
N ASP A 38 8.40 0.40 -1.38
CA ASP A 38 9.72 0.87 -1.78
C ASP A 38 9.76 2.36 -2.13
N ALA A 39 8.69 2.88 -2.73
CA ALA A 39 8.65 4.27 -3.17
C ALA A 39 7.23 4.81 -3.29
N ILE A 40 7.10 6.12 -3.11
CA ILE A 40 5.93 6.92 -3.51
C ILE A 40 6.31 7.66 -4.79
N VAL A 41 5.46 7.60 -5.81
CA VAL A 41 5.70 8.21 -7.13
C VAL A 41 4.62 9.19 -7.58
N TYR A 42 3.48 9.20 -6.89
CA TYR A 42 2.38 10.11 -7.17
C TYR A 42 1.66 10.48 -5.88
N PHE A 43 1.40 11.76 -5.68
CA PHE A 43 0.73 12.25 -4.48
C PHE A 43 -0.11 13.48 -4.81
N ASP A 44 -1.42 13.31 -4.77
CA ASP A 44 -2.40 14.38 -5.01
C ASP A 44 -3.40 14.43 -3.85
N PRO A 45 -3.09 15.19 -2.79
CA PRO A 45 -3.96 15.31 -1.64
C PRO A 45 -5.34 15.91 -1.96
N ALA A 46 -5.41 16.83 -2.93
CA ALA A 46 -6.66 17.47 -3.31
C ALA A 46 -7.64 16.48 -3.98
N ALA A 47 -7.11 15.58 -4.81
CA ALA A 47 -7.90 14.50 -5.40
C ALA A 47 -8.05 13.28 -4.48
N GLY A 48 -7.32 13.23 -3.37
CA GLY A 48 -7.28 12.09 -2.46
C GLY A 48 -6.60 10.85 -3.06
N VAL A 49 -5.61 11.03 -3.95
CA VAL A 49 -4.96 9.94 -4.68
C VAL A 49 -3.47 9.88 -4.37
N ILE A 50 -2.99 8.67 -4.16
CA ILE A 50 -1.57 8.35 -3.97
C ILE A 50 -1.21 7.12 -4.77
N ALA A 51 0.01 7.07 -5.30
CA ALA A 51 0.56 5.85 -5.89
C ALA A 51 2.01 5.63 -5.44
N GLY A 52 2.34 4.37 -5.30
CA GLY A 52 3.67 3.91 -4.97
C GLY A 52 3.91 2.53 -5.53
N TYR A 53 5.09 1.97 -5.27
CA TYR A 53 5.37 0.61 -5.73
C TYR A 53 6.19 -0.18 -4.73
N LYS A 54 6.09 -1.50 -4.89
CA LYS A 54 6.96 -2.51 -4.30
C LYS A 54 7.68 -3.26 -5.41
N ASP A 55 9.00 -3.29 -5.34
CA ASP A 55 9.80 -4.21 -6.15
C ASP A 55 9.86 -5.56 -5.44
N VAL A 56 9.27 -6.58 -6.05
CA VAL A 56 9.21 -7.92 -5.46
C VAL A 56 10.53 -8.63 -5.72
N ARG A 57 11.20 -9.08 -4.64
CA ARG A 57 12.55 -9.65 -4.69
C ARG A 57 12.57 -11.12 -4.33
N TYR A 58 13.61 -11.81 -4.79
CA TYR A 58 13.85 -13.23 -4.48
C TYR A 58 14.39 -13.46 -3.06
N ASP A 59 14.90 -12.43 -2.39
CA ASP A 59 15.47 -12.51 -1.04
C ASP A 59 14.47 -12.18 0.07
N GLU A 60 13.19 -12.09 -0.25
CA GLU A 60 12.16 -11.80 0.76
C GLU A 60 11.83 -13.04 1.59
N PHE A 61 11.39 -12.81 2.85
CA PHE A 61 11.21 -13.86 3.85
C PHE A 61 10.19 -14.95 3.45
N TRP A 62 9.18 -14.59 2.66
CA TRP A 62 8.11 -15.50 2.24
C TRP A 62 8.50 -16.41 1.05
N VAL A 63 9.55 -16.07 0.34
CA VAL A 63 9.94 -16.75 -0.92
C VAL A 63 10.17 -18.24 -0.76
N PRO A 64 10.88 -18.76 0.26
CA PRO A 64 11.11 -20.20 0.39
C PRO A 64 9.84 -21.02 0.63
N GLY A 65 8.84 -20.43 1.26
CA GLY A 65 7.67 -21.14 1.74
C GLY A 65 6.36 -20.85 1.01
N HIS A 66 6.31 -19.79 0.22
CA HIS A 66 5.08 -19.39 -0.44
C HIS A 66 5.22 -19.22 -1.96
N MET A 67 5.21 -20.25 -2.76
CA MET A 67 5.18 -21.69 -2.43
C MET A 67 6.58 -22.28 -2.68
N PRO A 68 6.95 -23.41 -2.08
CA PRO A 68 8.20 -24.07 -2.41
C PRO A 68 8.37 -24.28 -3.93
N ASP A 69 9.52 -23.91 -4.46
CA ASP A 69 9.90 -23.97 -5.89
C ASP A 69 9.02 -23.10 -6.84
N TYR A 70 8.03 -22.41 -6.31
CA TYR A 70 7.17 -21.51 -7.09
C TYR A 70 6.76 -20.28 -6.25
N PRO A 71 7.66 -19.29 -6.07
CA PRO A 71 7.38 -18.16 -5.20
C PRO A 71 6.30 -17.25 -5.78
N LEU A 72 5.31 -17.00 -4.97
CA LEU A 72 4.21 -16.05 -5.23
C LEU A 72 4.11 -15.05 -4.09
N LEU A 73 4.00 -13.78 -4.41
CA LEU A 73 3.75 -12.76 -3.39
C LEU A 73 2.43 -13.06 -2.69
N PRO A 74 2.44 -13.27 -1.36
CA PRO A 74 1.21 -13.50 -0.62
C PRO A 74 0.22 -12.34 -0.80
N GLY A 75 -1.05 -12.67 -1.11
CA GLY A 75 -2.08 -11.65 -1.30
C GLY A 75 -2.26 -10.75 -0.08
N VAL A 76 -2.11 -11.30 1.12
CA VAL A 76 -2.16 -10.54 2.38
C VAL A 76 -1.04 -9.50 2.47
N LEU A 77 0.12 -9.73 1.86
CA LEU A 77 1.21 -8.74 1.79
C LEU A 77 0.95 -7.66 0.75
N MET A 78 0.18 -7.93 -0.29
CA MET A 78 -0.32 -6.87 -1.19
C MET A 78 -1.25 -5.92 -0.42
N CYS A 79 -2.11 -6.47 0.43
CA CYS A 79 -2.98 -5.67 1.31
C CYS A 79 -2.16 -4.87 2.33
N GLU A 80 -1.12 -5.48 2.92
CA GLU A 80 -0.22 -4.78 3.84
C GLU A 80 0.53 -3.63 3.15
N ALA A 81 1.09 -3.84 1.97
CA ALA A 81 1.75 -2.80 1.20
C ALA A 81 0.78 -1.64 0.88
N SER A 82 -0.48 -1.97 0.56
CA SER A 82 -1.53 -0.99 0.32
C SER A 82 -1.88 -0.21 1.59
N ALA A 83 -1.97 -0.88 2.73
CA ALA A 83 -2.20 -0.22 4.01
C ALA A 83 -1.06 0.74 4.37
N GLN A 84 0.18 0.38 4.07
CA GLN A 84 1.34 1.25 4.26
C GLN A 84 1.29 2.48 3.35
N LEU A 85 0.85 2.33 2.10
CA LEU A 85 0.62 3.43 1.17
C LEU A 85 -0.44 4.41 1.73
N CYS A 86 -1.56 3.88 2.20
CA CYS A 86 -2.63 4.68 2.79
C CYS A 86 -2.19 5.37 4.09
N GLY A 87 -1.41 4.67 4.91
CA GLY A 87 -0.81 5.21 6.13
C GLY A 87 0.11 6.39 5.83
N TYR A 88 0.95 6.28 4.81
CA TYR A 88 1.78 7.38 4.35
C TYR A 88 0.96 8.58 3.91
N PHE A 89 -0.10 8.36 3.12
CA PHE A 89 -1.00 9.44 2.67
C PHE A 89 -1.55 10.25 3.86
N CYS A 90 -1.98 9.56 4.89
CA CYS A 90 -2.53 10.19 6.09
C CYS A 90 -1.46 10.90 6.93
N ALA A 91 -0.34 10.23 7.18
CA ALA A 91 0.73 10.76 8.03
C ALA A 91 1.45 11.97 7.42
N ALA A 92 1.67 11.95 6.11
CA ALA A 92 2.31 13.06 5.40
C ALA A 92 1.48 14.36 5.44
N GLN A 93 0.18 14.28 5.70
CA GLN A 93 -0.74 15.40 5.81
C GLN A 93 -1.18 15.69 7.24
N ASP A 94 -0.64 14.96 8.22
CA ASP A 94 -1.04 15.07 9.63
C ASP A 94 -2.55 14.89 9.85
N LEU A 95 -3.14 13.94 9.12
CA LEU A 95 -4.58 13.66 9.19
C LEU A 95 -4.96 12.75 10.36
N VAL A 96 -4.01 12.03 10.93
CA VAL A 96 -4.25 11.03 11.97
C VAL A 96 -3.90 11.60 13.33
N LYS A 97 -4.89 11.61 14.22
CA LYS A 97 -4.67 11.90 15.64
C LYS A 97 -4.34 10.59 16.36
N GLY A 98 -3.14 10.51 16.91
CA GLY A 98 -2.60 9.34 17.56
C GLY A 98 -1.16 9.09 17.12
N ASP A 99 -0.60 7.96 17.49
CA ASP A 99 0.79 7.63 17.18
C ASP A 99 0.98 7.11 15.74
N PHE A 100 -0.01 6.37 15.24
CA PHE A 100 -0.01 5.84 13.88
C PHE A 100 -1.40 5.39 13.43
N LEU A 101 -1.54 5.14 12.14
CA LEU A 101 -2.74 4.54 11.55
C LEU A 101 -2.60 3.01 11.59
N GLY A 102 -3.49 2.36 12.34
CA GLY A 102 -3.57 0.91 12.39
C GLY A 102 -4.44 0.35 11.27
N PHE A 103 -4.17 -0.90 10.91
CA PHE A 103 -4.96 -1.64 9.94
C PHE A 103 -6.26 -2.13 10.61
N GLY A 104 -7.38 -1.45 10.35
CA GLY A 104 -8.65 -1.71 11.00
C GLY A 104 -9.50 -2.79 10.33
N GLY A 105 -9.24 -3.06 9.06
CA GLY A 105 -9.97 -4.06 8.29
C GLY A 105 -9.79 -3.92 6.79
N MET A 106 -10.35 -4.88 6.06
CA MET A 106 -10.40 -4.84 4.60
C MET A 106 -11.68 -5.48 4.10
N GLU A 107 -12.23 -4.92 3.02
CA GLU A 107 -13.46 -5.38 2.40
C GLU A 107 -13.27 -5.47 0.88
N ASN A 108 -14.15 -6.20 0.22
CA ASN A 108 -14.19 -6.32 -1.24
C ASN A 108 -12.84 -6.69 -1.88
N VAL A 109 -12.05 -7.50 -1.16
CA VAL A 109 -10.73 -7.95 -1.62
C VAL A 109 -10.89 -8.94 -2.77
N ARG A 110 -10.19 -8.69 -3.87
CA ARG A 110 -10.12 -9.60 -5.02
C ARG A 110 -8.70 -9.66 -5.54
N PHE A 111 -8.10 -10.84 -5.49
CA PHE A 111 -6.85 -11.16 -6.18
C PHE A 111 -7.17 -11.69 -7.57
N ARG A 112 -6.63 -11.07 -8.61
CA ARG A 112 -6.97 -11.33 -10.00
C ARG A 112 -5.87 -12.03 -10.77
N SER A 113 -4.62 -11.84 -10.35
CA SER A 113 -3.46 -12.41 -11.02
C SER A 113 -2.32 -12.61 -10.03
N GLN A 114 -1.38 -13.46 -10.42
CA GLN A 114 -0.17 -13.75 -9.65
C GLN A 114 0.82 -12.59 -9.73
N VAL A 115 1.55 -12.37 -8.64
CA VAL A 115 2.70 -11.47 -8.58
C VAL A 115 3.90 -12.27 -8.09
N ARG A 116 5.02 -12.15 -8.77
CA ARG A 116 6.20 -12.98 -8.53
C ARG A 116 7.46 -12.13 -8.31
N PRO A 117 8.50 -12.68 -7.69
CA PRO A 117 9.80 -12.01 -7.66
C PRO A 117 10.26 -11.59 -9.06
N GLY A 118 10.74 -10.35 -9.17
CA GLY A 118 11.06 -9.70 -10.44
C GLY A 118 9.97 -8.74 -10.96
N ASP A 119 8.74 -8.85 -10.46
CA ASP A 119 7.67 -7.92 -10.79
C ASP A 119 7.78 -6.64 -9.96
N ARG A 120 7.32 -5.55 -10.53
CA ARG A 120 7.03 -4.31 -9.80
C ARG A 120 5.53 -4.20 -9.59
N LEU A 121 5.11 -4.25 -8.33
CA LEU A 121 3.72 -4.04 -7.94
C LEU A 121 3.48 -2.56 -7.72
N VAL A 122 2.77 -1.93 -8.64
CA VAL A 122 2.32 -0.54 -8.52
C VAL A 122 0.98 -0.53 -7.79
N ILE A 123 0.86 0.26 -6.74
CA ILE A 123 -0.36 0.37 -5.94
C ILE A 123 -0.87 1.80 -6.03
N VAL A 124 -2.14 1.94 -6.37
CA VAL A 124 -2.86 3.22 -6.38
C VAL A 124 -3.91 3.20 -5.29
N GLY A 125 -3.90 4.18 -4.41
CA GLY A 125 -4.88 4.36 -3.35
C GLY A 125 -5.69 5.62 -3.57
N LYS A 126 -7.00 5.52 -3.35
CA LYS A 126 -7.91 6.66 -3.35
C LYS A 126 -8.66 6.75 -2.03
N LEU A 127 -8.57 7.90 -1.39
CA LEU A 127 -9.34 8.21 -0.20
C LEU A 127 -10.83 8.30 -0.58
N VAL A 128 -11.65 7.42 0.00
CA VAL A 128 -13.09 7.35 -0.25
C VAL A 128 -13.87 8.06 0.85
N LYS A 129 -13.46 7.85 2.10
CA LYS A 129 -14.14 8.42 3.26
C LYS A 129 -13.13 8.72 4.36
N PHE A 130 -13.20 9.94 4.86
CA PHE A 130 -12.43 10.38 6.02
C PHE A 130 -13.36 10.63 7.20
N HIS A 131 -13.13 9.91 8.29
CA HIS A 131 -13.79 10.12 9.56
C HIS A 131 -12.75 10.03 10.68
N ARG A 132 -12.97 10.76 11.77
CA ARG A 132 -12.00 10.82 12.90
C ARG A 132 -11.57 9.46 13.46
N ARG A 133 -12.43 8.44 13.38
CA ARG A 133 -12.21 7.11 13.94
C ARG A 133 -11.91 6.05 12.89
N GLN A 134 -12.18 6.34 11.63
CA GLN A 134 -12.06 5.37 10.55
C GLN A 134 -11.83 6.09 9.23
N ILE A 135 -10.85 5.62 8.49
CA ILE A 135 -10.48 6.14 7.19
C ILE A 135 -10.60 5.00 6.18
N LEU A 136 -11.33 5.25 5.10
CA LEU A 136 -11.54 4.26 4.04
C LEU A 136 -10.81 4.69 2.78
N PHE A 137 -9.96 3.78 2.28
CA PHE A 137 -9.34 3.85 0.97
C PHE A 137 -9.82 2.71 0.08
N ASN A 138 -10.00 2.99 -1.20
CA ASN A 138 -10.04 1.96 -2.22
C ASN A 138 -8.67 1.87 -2.88
N VAL A 139 -8.12 0.66 -2.99
CA VAL A 139 -6.79 0.42 -3.53
C VAL A 139 -6.85 -0.51 -4.73
N GLN A 140 -5.94 -0.27 -5.66
CA GLN A 140 -5.78 -1.04 -6.89
C GLN A 140 -4.31 -1.34 -7.10
N GLY A 141 -3.98 -2.59 -7.39
CA GLY A 141 -2.61 -3.04 -7.64
C GLY A 141 -2.42 -3.52 -9.07
N PHE A 142 -1.27 -3.19 -9.65
CA PHE A 142 -0.95 -3.45 -11.04
C PHE A 142 0.46 -4.01 -11.19
N VAL A 143 0.63 -4.93 -12.15
CA VAL A 143 1.93 -5.29 -12.72
C VAL A 143 1.86 -4.94 -14.20
N GLY A 144 2.69 -3.99 -14.63
CA GLY A 144 2.50 -3.36 -15.93
C GLY A 144 1.11 -2.70 -16.00
N GLU A 145 0.34 -3.03 -17.02
CA GLU A 145 -1.05 -2.53 -17.18
C GLU A 145 -2.11 -3.49 -16.63
N THR A 146 -1.69 -4.64 -16.11
CA THR A 146 -2.61 -5.67 -15.61
C THR A 146 -2.97 -5.40 -14.16
N MET A 147 -4.26 -5.23 -13.86
CA MET A 147 -4.76 -5.17 -12.49
C MET A 147 -4.64 -6.54 -11.84
N VAL A 148 -3.82 -6.66 -10.81
CA VAL A 148 -3.58 -7.93 -10.10
C VAL A 148 -4.42 -8.08 -8.83
N PHE A 149 -4.85 -6.97 -8.23
CA PHE A 149 -5.79 -6.99 -7.12
C PHE A 149 -6.48 -5.63 -6.93
N HIS A 150 -7.54 -5.64 -6.16
CA HIS A 150 -8.14 -4.44 -5.56
C HIS A 150 -8.77 -4.78 -4.21
N ALA A 151 -8.93 -3.76 -3.37
CA ALA A 151 -9.53 -3.91 -2.05
C ALA A 151 -10.01 -2.56 -1.51
N ASP A 152 -10.87 -2.62 -0.51
CA ASP A 152 -11.14 -1.51 0.40
C ASP A 152 -10.32 -1.70 1.66
N ILE A 153 -9.55 -0.69 2.06
CA ILE A 153 -8.68 -0.70 3.24
C ILE A 153 -9.23 0.28 4.27
N LEU A 154 -9.45 -0.26 5.48
CA LEU A 154 -9.92 0.50 6.62
C LEU A 154 -8.75 0.80 7.56
N GLY A 155 -8.48 2.06 7.80
CA GLY A 155 -7.50 2.51 8.77
C GLY A 155 -8.18 3.07 10.02
N MET A 156 -7.56 2.86 11.18
CA MET A 156 -8.00 3.38 12.47
C MET A 156 -6.84 4.07 13.19
N PRO A 157 -7.02 5.28 13.73
CA PRO A 157 -6.01 5.91 14.57
C PRO A 157 -5.74 5.07 15.81
N ILE A 158 -4.48 4.81 16.10
CA ILE A 158 -4.02 4.07 17.27
C ILE A 158 -3.09 4.96 18.09
N SER A 159 -3.35 5.02 19.40
CA SER A 159 -2.45 5.62 20.38
C SER A 159 -1.81 4.51 21.22
N ARG A 160 -0.50 4.62 21.46
CA ARG A 160 0.22 3.68 22.33
C ARG A 160 -0.34 3.80 23.76
N GLN A 161 -0.63 2.66 24.36
CA GLN A 161 -0.94 2.65 25.79
C GLN A 161 0.33 3.00 26.56
N GLN A 162 0.24 3.96 27.46
CA GLN A 162 1.32 4.18 28.42
C GLN A 162 1.34 2.97 29.35
N GLU A 163 2.46 2.28 29.42
CA GLU A 163 2.68 1.29 30.46
C GLU A 163 2.58 2.01 31.81
N ALA A 164 1.67 1.53 32.63
CA ALA A 164 1.45 2.07 33.98
C ALA A 164 2.59 1.66 34.93
#